data_4c749cc373af5582e247bdddda6d447f
#
_entry.id   4c749cc373af5582e247bdddda6d447f
#
_cell.length_a   1.000
_cell.length_b   1.000
_cell.length_c   1.000
_cell.angle_alpha   90.00
_cell.angle_beta   90.00
_cell.angle_gamma   90.00
#
_symmetry.space_group_name_H-M   'P 1'
#
loop_
_entity.id
_entity.type
_entity.pdbx_description
1 polymer ?
#
loop_
_entity_poly.entity_id
_entity_poly.type
_entity_poly.pdbx_seq_one_letter_code
_entity_poly.pdbx_strand_id
1 'polypeptide(L)'
;MTRLGTLFTTICALVSIASAASAQAPTPPDQLLPAGTGEAVQPVMDRMIFVHGILDQFEGRTDGRTPDFRWSGEGWIGTDYDKFWVKTEGFRRSNGTVDDGQHEFLYDRAITTYFDVQAGLRSDLDSRRTRNWAALGFEGLAPLFWHVQGTGYARDSGHFAARFEASYDFLLTNTLILQPQFEVNLYSKSDPARLIGAGISEIDTGLRLRYELDRKFGPYIGVAYEGKFGQTASLVRRVGESTSAVRFVFGIRTWF
;
A
#
# COMPACT_ATOMS: atom_id res chain seq x y z
N MET A 1 -13.22 17.96 -18.42
CA MET A 1 -11.80 17.79 -18.79
C MET A 1 -10.79 18.37 -17.80
N THR A 2 -11.18 19.23 -16.86
CA THR A 2 -10.28 19.99 -15.95
C THR A 2 -9.95 19.31 -14.62
N ARG A 3 -10.63 18.24 -14.23
CA ARG A 3 -10.40 17.58 -12.94
C ARG A 3 -9.34 16.46 -12.97
N LEU A 4 -9.00 15.95 -14.14
CA LEU A 4 -8.01 14.86 -14.28
C LEU A 4 -6.56 15.38 -14.18
N GLY A 5 -6.33 16.62 -14.57
CA GLY A 5 -5.01 17.27 -14.51
C GLY A 5 -4.51 17.50 -13.08
N THR A 6 -5.42 17.76 -12.14
CA THR A 6 -5.07 18.09 -10.76
C THR A 6 -4.62 16.86 -9.95
N LEU A 7 -5.18 15.69 -10.21
CA LEU A 7 -4.76 14.45 -9.54
C LEU A 7 -3.37 13.98 -9.98
N PHE A 8 -3.07 14.10 -11.27
CA PHE A 8 -1.74 13.75 -11.78
C PHE A 8 -0.65 14.69 -11.26
N THR A 9 -0.98 15.99 -11.11
CA THR A 9 -0.06 17.00 -10.57
C THR A 9 0.24 16.76 -9.09
N THR A 10 -0.74 16.27 -8.32
CA THR A 10 -0.54 16.01 -6.88
C THR A 10 0.35 14.78 -6.63
N ILE A 11 0.21 13.72 -7.43
CA ILE A 11 1.06 12.53 -7.33
C ILE A 11 2.50 12.86 -7.76
N CYS A 12 2.68 13.62 -8.83
CA CYS A 12 4.01 14.09 -9.25
C CYS A 12 4.66 15.05 -8.23
N ALA A 13 3.87 15.85 -7.51
CA ALA A 13 4.38 16.76 -6.49
C ALA A 13 4.91 16.02 -5.25
N LEU A 14 4.27 14.90 -4.86
CA LEU A 14 4.75 14.06 -3.76
C LEU A 14 6.10 13.40 -4.09
N VAL A 15 6.28 12.93 -5.33
CA VAL A 15 7.56 12.37 -5.79
C VAL A 15 8.66 13.45 -5.86
N SER A 16 8.31 14.69 -6.19
CA SER A 16 9.27 15.79 -6.28
C SER A 16 9.78 16.29 -4.92
N ILE A 17 8.97 16.19 -3.87
CA ILE A 17 9.37 16.60 -2.51
C ILE A 17 10.39 15.62 -1.92
N ALA A 18 10.29 14.34 -2.22
CA ALA A 18 11.25 13.34 -1.76
C ALA A 18 12.65 13.49 -2.40
N SER A 19 12.73 14.06 -3.62
CA SER A 19 14.02 14.31 -4.29
C SER A 19 14.83 15.45 -3.66
N ALA A 20 14.22 16.33 -2.87
CA ALA A 20 14.90 17.44 -2.21
C ALA A 20 15.54 17.08 -0.87
N ALA A 21 15.17 15.92 -0.30
CA ALA A 21 15.76 15.41 0.93
C ALA A 21 16.92 14.45 0.64
N SER A 22 17.92 14.87 -0.17
CA SER A 22 19.21 14.20 -0.20
C SER A 22 19.85 14.35 1.16
N ALA A 23 19.63 13.39 2.04
CA ALA A 23 20.31 13.31 3.31
C ALA A 23 21.82 13.38 3.05
N GLN A 24 22.47 14.37 3.61
CA GLN A 24 23.91 14.35 3.73
C GLN A 24 24.27 13.03 4.40
N ALA A 25 25.06 12.21 3.71
CA ALA A 25 25.62 11.02 4.30
C ALA A 25 26.26 11.40 5.64
N PRO A 26 25.98 10.70 6.73
CA PRO A 26 26.63 10.99 8.00
C PRO A 26 28.13 10.86 7.77
N THR A 27 28.87 11.90 8.12
CA THR A 27 30.32 11.88 8.17
C THR A 27 30.71 10.70 9.07
N PRO A 28 31.50 9.72 8.60
CA PRO A 28 31.89 8.63 9.47
C PRO A 28 32.60 9.23 10.70
N PRO A 29 32.33 8.73 11.90
CA PRO A 29 33.02 9.20 13.10
C PRO A 29 34.49 8.73 13.01
N ASP A 30 35.31 9.56 12.43
CA ASP A 30 36.74 9.36 12.40
C ASP A 30 37.33 9.94 13.68
N GLN A 31 37.12 9.22 14.78
CA GLN A 31 37.97 9.33 15.97
C GLN A 31 37.66 8.15 16.90
N LEU A 32 38.51 7.13 16.80
CA LEU A 32 38.74 6.23 17.93
C LEU A 32 39.23 7.06 19.12
N LEU A 33 38.33 7.40 20.04
CA LEU A 33 38.72 8.04 21.30
C LEU A 33 39.65 7.08 22.08
N PRO A 34 40.73 7.58 22.65
CA PRO A 34 41.64 6.75 23.43
C PRO A 34 40.89 6.12 24.61
N ALA A 35 41.11 4.84 24.83
CA ALA A 35 40.57 4.11 25.96
C ALA A 35 41.02 4.77 27.28
N GLY A 36 40.09 5.42 28.00
CA GLY A 36 40.42 5.98 29.30
C GLY A 36 39.60 7.17 29.82
N THR A 37 38.80 7.81 28.99
CA THR A 37 37.88 8.83 29.49
C THR A 37 36.49 8.22 29.61
N GLY A 38 35.97 8.15 30.82
CA GLY A 38 34.63 7.60 31.13
C GLY A 38 33.49 8.51 30.62
N GLU A 39 33.58 8.97 29.38
CA GLU A 39 32.44 9.57 28.69
C GLU A 39 31.46 8.47 28.38
N ALA A 40 30.30 8.56 29.00
CA ALA A 40 29.17 7.70 28.70
C ALA A 40 28.97 7.68 27.19
N VAL A 41 29.04 6.49 26.59
CA VAL A 41 28.64 6.28 25.18
C VAL A 41 27.27 6.90 25.04
N GLN A 42 27.16 7.99 24.29
CA GLN A 42 25.86 8.61 24.05
C GLN A 42 24.99 7.57 23.35
N PRO A 43 23.80 7.28 23.86
CA PRO A 43 22.91 6.37 23.18
C PRO A 43 22.69 6.84 21.74
N VAL A 44 22.62 5.91 20.81
CA VAL A 44 22.33 6.14 19.39
C VAL A 44 21.19 7.16 19.30
N MET A 45 21.34 8.17 18.45
CA MET A 45 20.34 9.23 18.31
C MET A 45 19.08 8.67 17.65
N ASP A 46 18.17 8.09 18.43
CA ASP A 46 16.86 7.58 17.99
C ASP A 46 15.88 8.69 17.55
N ARG A 47 16.38 9.91 17.36
CA ARG A 47 15.60 11.09 16.98
C ARG A 47 15.88 11.60 15.57
N MET A 48 16.63 10.85 14.78
CA MET A 48 16.80 11.20 13.37
C MET A 48 15.46 11.06 12.64
N ILE A 49 15.17 12.04 11.79
CA ILE A 49 14.00 11.99 10.91
C ILE A 49 14.41 11.30 9.62
N PHE A 50 13.69 10.26 9.29
CA PHE A 50 13.83 9.51 8.04
C PHE A 50 12.65 9.79 7.13
N VAL A 51 12.85 9.65 5.84
CA VAL A 51 11.81 9.70 4.82
C VAL A 51 11.98 8.46 3.96
N HIS A 52 10.89 7.77 3.74
CA HIS A 52 10.82 6.60 2.87
C HIS A 52 9.60 6.66 1.96
N GLY A 53 9.74 6.17 0.77
CA GLY A 53 8.63 6.05 -0.16
C GLY A 53 8.78 4.80 -1.00
N ILE A 54 7.68 4.11 -1.23
CA ILE A 54 7.61 2.94 -2.08
C ILE A 54 6.40 3.03 -3.00
N LEU A 55 6.60 2.74 -4.27
CA LEU A 55 5.56 2.45 -5.23
C LEU A 55 5.60 0.94 -5.44
N ASP A 56 4.78 0.22 -4.67
CA ASP A 56 4.78 -1.23 -4.64
C ASP A 56 4.13 -1.82 -5.90
N GLN A 57 3.04 -1.22 -6.36
CA GLN A 57 2.36 -1.62 -7.57
C GLN A 57 2.13 -0.42 -8.48
N PHE A 58 2.68 -0.50 -9.67
CA PHE A 58 2.37 0.36 -10.78
C PHE A 58 2.22 -0.53 -11.99
N GLU A 59 1.01 -1.10 -12.15
CA GLU A 59 0.81 -2.26 -13.01
C GLU A 59 -0.37 -2.13 -13.96
N GLY A 60 -0.18 -2.64 -15.17
CA GLY A 60 -1.26 -2.96 -16.08
C GLY A 60 -1.81 -4.36 -15.78
N ARG A 61 -3.14 -4.49 -15.71
CA ARG A 61 -3.87 -5.75 -15.54
C ARG A 61 -4.69 -6.03 -16.78
N THR A 62 -4.50 -7.19 -17.43
CA THR A 62 -5.21 -7.53 -18.66
C THR A 62 -5.70 -8.97 -18.66
N ASP A 63 -6.84 -9.18 -19.27
CA ASP A 63 -7.42 -10.48 -19.64
C ASP A 63 -7.29 -10.78 -21.16
N GLY A 64 -6.40 -10.06 -21.84
CA GLY A 64 -6.22 -10.10 -23.29
C GLY A 64 -6.94 -8.96 -24.02
N ARG A 65 -7.57 -8.04 -23.30
CA ARG A 65 -8.18 -6.79 -23.81
C ARG A 65 -7.31 -5.59 -23.45
N THR A 66 -7.87 -4.39 -23.59
CA THR A 66 -7.20 -3.16 -23.14
C THR A 66 -6.94 -3.25 -21.63
N PRO A 67 -5.69 -3.08 -21.19
CA PRO A 67 -5.35 -3.24 -19.78
C PRO A 67 -6.00 -2.15 -18.93
N ASP A 68 -6.49 -2.56 -17.77
CA ASP A 68 -6.77 -1.68 -16.66
C ASP A 68 -5.46 -1.35 -15.94
N PHE A 69 -5.46 -0.31 -15.14
CA PHE A 69 -4.28 0.16 -14.45
C PHE A 69 -4.49 0.20 -12.93
N ARG A 70 -3.61 -0.44 -12.16
CA ARG A 70 -3.59 -0.37 -10.70
C ARG A 70 -2.34 0.35 -10.22
N TRP A 71 -2.50 1.17 -9.18
CA TRP A 71 -1.39 1.72 -8.41
C TRP A 71 -1.58 1.41 -6.94
N SER A 72 -0.49 1.17 -6.26
CA SER A 72 -0.39 1.10 -4.81
C SER A 72 0.97 1.65 -4.41
N GLY A 73 0.97 2.64 -3.55
CA GLY A 73 2.19 3.25 -3.07
C GLY A 73 1.99 3.87 -1.71
N GLU A 74 3.07 3.97 -0.99
CA GLU A 74 3.08 4.52 0.35
C GLU A 74 4.37 5.29 0.62
N GLY A 75 4.31 6.15 1.60
CA GLY A 75 5.49 6.87 2.05
C GLY A 75 5.29 7.33 3.48
N TRP A 76 6.39 7.44 4.19
CA TRP A 76 6.36 7.92 5.56
C TRP A 76 7.52 8.86 5.86
N ILE A 77 7.29 9.70 6.86
CA ILE A 77 8.27 10.56 7.47
C ILE A 77 8.17 10.44 8.99
N GLY A 78 9.29 10.31 9.66
CA GLY A 78 9.30 10.22 11.12
C GLY A 78 10.59 9.69 11.68
N THR A 79 10.52 9.20 12.90
CA THR A 79 11.61 8.57 13.64
C THR A 79 11.44 7.04 13.58
N ASP A 80 12.29 6.30 14.26
CA ASP A 80 12.16 4.84 14.37
C ASP A 80 10.87 4.41 15.09
N TYR A 81 10.32 5.27 15.97
CA TYR A 81 9.16 4.95 16.80
C TYR A 81 7.86 5.59 16.35
N ASP A 82 7.94 6.83 15.86
CA ASP A 82 6.77 7.63 15.52
C ASP A 82 6.88 8.11 14.07
N LYS A 83 5.94 7.73 13.22
CA LYS A 83 5.94 8.03 11.79
C LYS A 83 4.58 8.59 11.36
N PHE A 84 4.60 9.44 10.38
CA PHE A 84 3.41 9.84 9.63
C PHE A 84 3.43 9.16 8.27
N TRP A 85 2.40 8.37 8.00
CA TRP A 85 2.24 7.62 6.77
C TRP A 85 1.20 8.24 5.86
N VAL A 86 1.48 8.15 4.57
CA VAL A 86 0.53 8.41 3.50
C VAL A 86 0.51 7.19 2.61
N LYS A 87 -0.64 6.52 2.52
CA LYS A 87 -0.86 5.38 1.61
C LYS A 87 -1.83 5.79 0.52
N THR A 88 -1.59 5.38 -0.70
CA THR A 88 -2.46 5.66 -1.86
C THR A 88 -2.56 4.44 -2.73
N GLU A 89 -3.77 4.06 -3.05
CA GLU A 89 -4.04 2.98 -4.00
C GLU A 89 -5.25 3.30 -4.86
N GLY A 90 -5.37 2.61 -5.95
CA GLY A 90 -6.56 2.73 -6.78
C GLY A 90 -6.45 1.91 -8.06
N PHE A 91 -7.60 1.83 -8.70
CA PHE A 91 -7.79 1.09 -9.92
C PHE A 91 -8.42 1.99 -10.97
N ARG A 92 -7.76 2.13 -12.12
CA ARG A 92 -8.29 2.88 -13.26
C ARG A 92 -8.65 1.92 -14.37
N ARG A 93 -9.93 1.87 -14.69
CA ARG A 93 -10.42 1.07 -15.82
C ARG A 93 -10.00 1.68 -17.16
N SER A 94 -9.96 0.86 -18.18
CA SER A 94 -9.65 1.26 -19.56
C SER A 94 -10.60 2.33 -20.11
N ASN A 95 -11.83 2.43 -19.59
CA ASN A 95 -12.79 3.49 -19.94
C ASN A 95 -12.50 4.84 -19.27
N GLY A 96 -11.46 4.92 -18.43
CA GLY A 96 -11.04 6.13 -17.73
C GLY A 96 -11.67 6.36 -16.36
N THR A 97 -12.61 5.51 -15.92
CA THR A 97 -13.15 5.59 -14.55
C THR A 97 -12.11 5.13 -13.53
N VAL A 98 -12.07 5.84 -12.40
CA VAL A 98 -11.27 5.43 -11.23
C VAL A 98 -12.21 4.74 -10.25
N ASP A 99 -11.91 3.49 -9.98
CA ASP A 99 -12.56 2.71 -8.93
C ASP A 99 -11.58 2.53 -7.77
N ASP A 100 -12.12 2.40 -6.56
CA ASP A 100 -11.37 2.10 -5.34
C ASP A 100 -10.16 3.00 -5.06
N GLY A 101 -10.25 4.29 -5.49
CA GLY A 101 -9.25 5.29 -5.17
C GLY A 101 -9.24 5.60 -3.67
N GLN A 102 -8.30 5.03 -2.94
CA GLN A 102 -8.19 5.12 -1.49
C GLN A 102 -6.92 5.88 -1.11
N HIS A 103 -7.07 6.78 -0.15
CA HIS A 103 -5.95 7.55 0.38
C HIS A 103 -6.02 7.52 1.89
N GLU A 104 -4.95 7.07 2.52
CA GLU A 104 -4.85 6.98 3.98
C GLU A 104 -3.79 7.93 4.51
N PHE A 105 -4.09 8.57 5.61
CA PHE A 105 -3.22 9.46 6.37
C PHE A 105 -3.17 8.94 7.79
N LEU A 106 -2.06 8.30 8.16
CA LEU A 106 -1.96 7.54 9.38
C LEU A 106 -0.81 8.04 10.25
N TYR A 107 -1.06 8.13 11.53
CA TYR A 107 -0.01 8.16 12.53
C TYR A 107 0.33 6.72 12.90
N ASP A 108 1.60 6.42 12.90
CA ASP A 108 2.15 5.09 13.11
C ASP A 108 3.08 5.13 14.32
N ARG A 109 2.97 4.10 15.15
CA ARG A 109 3.82 3.94 16.32
C ARG A 109 4.27 2.50 16.49
N ALA A 110 5.57 2.31 16.57
CA ALA A 110 6.17 1.02 16.89
C ALA A 110 5.78 0.59 18.32
N ILE A 111 5.11 -0.55 18.43
CA ILE A 111 4.72 -1.17 19.71
C ILE A 111 5.59 -2.37 20.07
N THR A 112 6.16 -3.02 19.07
CA THR A 112 7.15 -4.10 19.22
C THR A 112 8.24 -3.94 18.17
N THR A 113 9.26 -4.79 18.21
CA THR A 113 10.33 -4.82 17.19
C THR A 113 9.81 -5.15 15.79
N TYR A 114 8.65 -5.81 15.68
CA TYR A 114 8.13 -6.33 14.43
C TYR A 114 6.76 -5.77 14.04
N PHE A 115 6.09 -5.06 14.94
CA PHE A 115 4.73 -4.56 14.70
C PHE A 115 4.56 -3.12 15.14
N ASP A 116 3.96 -2.37 14.25
CA ASP A 116 3.54 -0.99 14.42
C ASP A 116 2.00 -0.93 14.49
N VAL A 117 1.46 0.01 15.24
CA VAL A 117 0.03 0.34 15.26
C VAL A 117 -0.18 1.64 14.52
N GLN A 118 -1.19 1.66 13.67
CA GLN A 118 -1.53 2.79 12.81
C GLN A 118 -2.92 3.30 13.14
N ALA A 119 -3.08 4.62 13.26
CA ALA A 119 -4.37 5.26 13.47
C ALA A 119 -4.48 6.54 12.65
N GLY A 120 -5.64 6.78 12.03
CA GLY A 120 -5.81 7.98 11.22
C GLY A 120 -7.10 8.00 10.42
N LEU A 121 -7.02 8.53 9.21
CA LEU A 121 -8.15 8.74 8.33
C LEU A 121 -7.89 8.12 6.95
N ARG A 122 -8.93 7.51 6.39
CA ARG A 122 -8.98 7.08 5.00
C ARG A 122 -10.03 7.91 4.26
N SER A 123 -9.68 8.35 3.06
CA SER A 123 -10.58 9.04 2.14
C SER A 123 -10.66 8.27 0.82
N ASP A 124 -11.87 7.86 0.45
CA ASP A 124 -12.13 7.23 -0.84
C ASP A 124 -12.42 8.33 -1.86
N LEU A 125 -11.45 8.61 -2.73
CA LEU A 125 -11.50 9.61 -3.80
C LEU A 125 -11.56 8.90 -5.16
N ASP A 126 -12.67 8.28 -5.44
CA ASP A 126 -12.94 7.62 -6.72
C ASP A 126 -13.88 8.46 -7.61
N SER A 127 -14.29 7.90 -8.74
CA SER A 127 -15.24 8.53 -9.66
C SER A 127 -16.65 8.68 -9.08
N ARG A 128 -16.90 8.21 -7.87
CA ARG A 128 -18.16 8.27 -7.14
C ARG A 128 -18.11 9.34 -6.04
N ARG A 129 -19.10 9.35 -5.15
CA ARG A 129 -19.13 10.29 -4.03
C ARG A 129 -18.04 9.95 -3.01
N THR A 130 -17.24 10.92 -2.63
CA THR A 130 -16.19 10.80 -1.60
C THR A 130 -16.76 10.26 -0.29
N ARG A 131 -16.02 9.37 0.35
CA ARG A 131 -16.30 8.82 1.69
C ARG A 131 -15.05 8.96 2.55
N ASN A 132 -15.27 9.30 3.82
CA ASN A 132 -14.20 9.37 4.81
C ASN A 132 -14.45 8.33 5.91
N TRP A 133 -13.38 7.72 6.38
CA TRP A 133 -13.38 6.70 7.41
C TRP A 133 -12.33 7.03 8.46
N ALA A 134 -12.62 6.75 9.72
CA ALA A 134 -11.59 6.60 10.72
C ALA A 134 -10.92 5.23 10.52
N ALA A 135 -9.62 5.18 10.60
CA ALA A 135 -8.81 3.97 10.42
C ALA A 135 -8.03 3.65 11.69
N LEU A 136 -8.01 2.37 12.05
CA LEU A 136 -7.17 1.82 13.12
C LEU A 136 -6.67 0.45 12.66
N GLY A 137 -5.36 0.26 12.69
CA GLY A 137 -4.77 -0.97 12.18
C GLY A 137 -3.42 -1.28 12.80
N PHE A 138 -2.84 -2.33 12.29
CA PHE A 138 -1.48 -2.75 12.57
C PHE A 138 -0.79 -3.16 11.27
N GLU A 139 0.52 -3.02 11.26
CA GLU A 139 1.39 -3.48 10.18
C GLU A 139 2.66 -4.07 10.78
N GLY A 140 3.23 -5.09 10.14
CA GLY A 140 4.49 -5.65 10.59
C GLY A 140 4.89 -6.95 9.92
N LEU A 141 5.94 -7.57 10.52
CA LEU A 141 6.50 -8.83 10.08
C LEU A 141 6.04 -9.97 11.01
N ALA A 142 5.19 -10.83 10.49
CA ALA A 142 4.80 -12.07 11.15
C ALA A 142 5.93 -13.12 11.06
N PRO A 143 5.86 -14.25 11.81
CA PRO A 143 6.84 -15.32 11.73
C PRO A 143 7.11 -15.75 10.28
N LEU A 144 8.36 -16.11 10.01
CA LEU A 144 8.87 -16.44 8.67
C LEU A 144 8.91 -15.23 7.71
N PHE A 145 8.91 -14.00 8.22
CA PHE A 145 9.01 -12.75 7.47
C PHE A 145 7.83 -12.48 6.53
N TRP A 146 6.64 -12.96 6.84
CA TRP A 146 5.43 -12.52 6.18
C TRP A 146 5.13 -11.06 6.53
N HIS A 147 5.02 -10.21 5.53
CA HIS A 147 4.46 -8.88 5.69
C HIS A 147 2.96 -9.02 5.89
N VAL A 148 2.44 -8.51 6.99
CA VAL A 148 1.01 -8.54 7.30
C VAL A 148 0.53 -7.17 7.71
N GLN A 149 -0.65 -6.82 7.22
CA GLN A 149 -1.34 -5.60 7.57
C GLN A 149 -2.81 -5.93 7.84
N GLY A 150 -3.37 -5.34 8.88
CA GLY A 150 -4.79 -5.45 9.19
C GLY A 150 -5.33 -4.10 9.63
N THR A 151 -6.35 -3.58 8.95
CA THR A 151 -6.93 -2.27 9.24
C THR A 151 -8.44 -2.38 9.34
N GLY A 152 -8.98 -1.88 10.45
CA GLY A 152 -10.40 -1.67 10.67
C GLY A 152 -10.78 -0.22 10.37
N TYR A 153 -11.90 -0.03 9.71
CA TYR A 153 -12.43 1.27 9.33
C TYR A 153 -13.80 1.49 9.93
N ALA A 154 -14.06 2.68 10.41
CA ALA A 154 -15.33 3.10 10.94
C ALA A 154 -15.79 4.40 10.30
N ARG A 155 -17.07 4.47 9.92
CA ARG A 155 -17.72 5.65 9.37
C ARG A 155 -19.03 5.93 10.10
N ASP A 156 -19.58 7.11 9.87
CA ASP A 156 -20.89 7.51 10.33
C ASP A 156 -21.97 6.45 10.09
N SER A 157 -23.04 6.51 10.87
CA SER A 157 -24.19 5.60 10.74
C SER A 157 -23.88 4.11 10.99
N GLY A 158 -22.78 3.81 11.70
CA GLY A 158 -22.40 2.45 12.07
C GLY A 158 -22.00 1.59 10.87
N HIS A 159 -21.35 2.16 9.88
CA HIS A 159 -20.67 1.42 8.82
C HIS A 159 -19.25 1.08 9.29
N PHE A 160 -18.93 -0.20 9.25
CA PHE A 160 -17.59 -0.71 9.52
C PHE A 160 -17.08 -1.45 8.30
N ALA A 161 -15.79 -1.40 8.10
CA ALA A 161 -15.09 -2.23 7.12
C ALA A 161 -13.80 -2.75 7.75
N ALA A 162 -13.25 -3.80 7.19
CA ALA A 162 -11.93 -4.31 7.55
C ALA A 162 -11.21 -4.77 6.29
N ARG A 163 -9.90 -4.56 6.28
CA ARG A 163 -8.99 -5.06 5.26
C ARG A 163 -7.89 -5.85 5.95
N PHE A 164 -7.53 -6.95 5.35
CA PHE A 164 -6.36 -7.73 5.74
C PHE A 164 -5.53 -8.02 4.50
N GLU A 165 -4.23 -7.79 4.61
CA GLU A 165 -3.25 -8.03 3.55
C GLU A 165 -2.11 -8.88 4.08
N ALA A 166 -1.59 -9.75 3.23
CA ALA A 166 -0.40 -10.53 3.51
C ALA A 166 0.42 -10.71 2.23
N SER A 167 1.73 -10.57 2.34
CA SER A 167 2.65 -10.83 1.23
C SER A 167 3.95 -11.44 1.74
N TYR A 168 4.66 -12.10 0.84
CA TYR A 168 5.94 -12.70 1.15
C TYR A 168 6.90 -12.57 -0.04
N ASP A 169 8.18 -12.32 0.22
CA ASP A 169 9.21 -12.25 -0.81
C ASP A 169 10.06 -13.53 -0.80
N PHE A 170 9.75 -14.49 -1.70
CA PHE A 170 10.59 -15.67 -1.94
C PHE A 170 11.77 -15.32 -2.84
N LEU A 171 12.96 -15.25 -2.30
CA LEU A 171 14.18 -15.04 -3.06
C LEU A 171 14.54 -16.35 -3.81
N LEU A 172 14.21 -16.42 -5.09
CA LEU A 172 14.62 -17.53 -5.95
C LEU A 172 16.11 -17.42 -6.31
N THR A 173 16.59 -16.20 -6.49
CA THR A 173 17.99 -15.82 -6.61
C THR A 173 18.19 -14.48 -5.89
N ASN A 174 19.40 -13.94 -5.91
CA ASN A 174 19.69 -12.62 -5.33
C ASN A 174 18.98 -11.45 -6.04
N THR A 175 18.44 -11.68 -7.25
CA THR A 175 17.78 -10.65 -8.08
C THR A 175 16.41 -11.06 -8.56
N LEU A 176 16.05 -12.35 -8.44
CA LEU A 176 14.75 -12.86 -8.87
C LEU A 176 13.91 -13.23 -7.67
N ILE A 177 12.80 -12.56 -7.49
CA ILE A 177 11.91 -12.66 -6.33
C ILE A 177 10.53 -13.07 -6.78
N LEU A 178 9.99 -14.11 -6.15
CA LEU A 178 8.61 -14.54 -6.33
C LEU A 178 7.78 -14.02 -5.15
N GLN A 179 6.80 -13.17 -5.44
CA GLN A 179 5.98 -12.52 -4.42
C GLN A 179 4.51 -12.97 -4.53
N PRO A 180 4.06 -13.91 -3.68
CA PRO A 180 2.65 -14.10 -3.42
C PRO A 180 2.10 -12.94 -2.60
N GLN A 181 0.87 -12.53 -2.92
CA GLN A 181 0.11 -11.51 -2.21
C GLN A 181 -1.34 -11.97 -2.04
N PHE A 182 -1.92 -11.62 -0.92
CA PHE A 182 -3.30 -11.88 -0.58
C PHE A 182 -3.91 -10.65 0.08
N GLU A 183 -5.11 -10.27 -0.34
CA GLU A 183 -5.89 -9.18 0.22
C GLU A 183 -7.34 -9.64 0.39
N VAL A 184 -7.97 -9.30 1.50
CA VAL A 184 -9.40 -9.52 1.72
C VAL A 184 -10.05 -8.28 2.29
N ASN A 185 -11.19 -7.91 1.72
CA ASN A 185 -12.00 -6.77 2.12
C ASN A 185 -13.36 -7.24 2.67
N LEU A 186 -13.71 -6.74 3.85
CA LEU A 186 -14.96 -7.04 4.55
C LEU A 186 -15.73 -5.75 4.85
N TYR A 187 -17.06 -5.84 4.76
CA TYR A 187 -17.94 -4.71 5.09
C TYR A 187 -19.10 -5.17 5.97
N SER A 188 -19.44 -4.37 6.98
CA SER A 188 -20.55 -4.67 7.89
C SER A 188 -21.92 -4.43 7.27
N LYS A 189 -22.03 -3.50 6.33
CA LYS A 189 -23.26 -3.09 5.66
C LYS A 189 -23.08 -3.01 4.16
N SER A 190 -24.16 -3.29 3.44
CA SER A 190 -24.19 -3.16 1.97
C SER A 190 -24.22 -1.70 1.54
N ASP A 191 -23.51 -1.39 0.46
CA ASP A 191 -23.56 -0.14 -0.30
C ASP A 191 -23.84 -0.47 -1.78
N PRO A 192 -25.12 -0.63 -2.17
CA PRO A 192 -25.47 -1.01 -3.54
C PRO A 192 -25.01 -0.01 -4.59
N ALA A 193 -24.85 1.27 -4.23
CA ALA A 193 -24.36 2.30 -5.15
C ALA A 193 -22.90 2.06 -5.57
N ARG A 194 -22.15 1.31 -4.77
CA ARG A 194 -20.77 0.89 -5.05
C ARG A 194 -20.65 -0.59 -5.39
N LEU A 195 -21.75 -1.29 -5.48
CA LEU A 195 -21.80 -2.74 -5.66
C LEU A 195 -21.09 -3.52 -4.54
N ILE A 196 -21.05 -2.96 -3.33
CA ILE A 196 -20.46 -3.57 -2.14
C ILE A 196 -21.59 -4.21 -1.32
N GLY A 197 -21.41 -5.49 -1.00
CA GLY A 197 -22.31 -6.25 -0.11
C GLY A 197 -21.73 -6.37 1.31
N ALA A 198 -22.57 -6.71 2.27
CA ALA A 198 -22.13 -7.04 3.62
C ALA A 198 -21.45 -8.42 3.66
N GLY A 199 -20.47 -8.56 4.58
CA GLY A 199 -19.62 -9.74 4.73
C GLY A 199 -18.32 -9.63 3.95
N ILE A 200 -17.77 -10.77 3.55
CA ILE A 200 -16.59 -10.80 2.65
C ILE A 200 -17.04 -10.24 1.30
N SER A 201 -16.45 -9.12 0.92
CA SER A 201 -16.79 -8.42 -0.32
C SER A 201 -15.91 -8.87 -1.47
N GLU A 202 -14.61 -8.85 -1.25
CA GLU A 202 -13.62 -9.07 -2.28
C GLU A 202 -12.38 -9.77 -1.73
N ILE A 203 -11.81 -10.65 -2.56
CA ILE A 203 -10.50 -11.25 -2.36
C ILE A 203 -9.68 -10.96 -3.60
N ASP A 204 -8.53 -10.32 -3.44
CA ASP A 204 -7.49 -10.16 -4.46
C ASP A 204 -6.30 -11.01 -4.03
N THR A 205 -5.84 -11.87 -4.92
CA THR A 205 -4.63 -12.65 -4.69
C THR A 205 -3.78 -12.64 -5.95
N GLY A 206 -2.48 -12.61 -5.77
CA GLY A 206 -1.58 -12.52 -6.88
C GLY A 206 -0.27 -13.23 -6.65
N LEU A 207 0.37 -13.57 -7.74
CA LEU A 207 1.72 -14.11 -7.77
C LEU A 207 2.53 -13.31 -8.78
N ARG A 208 3.53 -12.59 -8.29
CA ARG A 208 4.38 -11.72 -9.10
C ARG A 208 5.81 -12.25 -9.11
N LEU A 209 6.42 -12.26 -10.27
CA LEU A 209 7.83 -12.58 -10.47
C LEU A 209 8.56 -11.28 -10.79
N ARG A 210 9.30 -10.76 -9.80
CA ARG A 210 10.04 -9.50 -9.86
C ARG A 210 11.52 -9.77 -10.15
N TYR A 211 12.06 -9.01 -11.07
CA TYR A 211 13.51 -9.01 -11.35
C TYR A 211 14.11 -7.67 -10.90
N GLU A 212 14.96 -7.69 -9.90
CA GLU A 212 15.65 -6.50 -9.40
C GLU A 212 16.82 -6.15 -10.31
N LEU A 213 16.60 -5.15 -11.19
CA LEU A 213 17.65 -4.57 -12.03
C LEU A 213 18.64 -3.75 -11.20
N ASP A 214 18.10 -3.04 -10.22
CA ASP A 214 18.82 -2.32 -9.18
C ASP A 214 18.07 -2.55 -7.86
N ARG A 215 18.73 -2.29 -6.72
CA ARG A 215 18.11 -2.42 -5.40
C ARG A 215 16.80 -1.63 -5.24
N LYS A 216 16.68 -0.52 -5.99
CA LYS A 216 15.55 0.41 -5.92
C LYS A 216 14.52 0.24 -7.03
N PHE A 217 14.78 -0.58 -8.03
CA PHE A 217 13.93 -0.71 -9.21
C PHE A 217 13.82 -2.15 -9.67
N GLY A 218 12.60 -2.66 -9.72
CA GLY A 218 12.31 -4.02 -10.17
C GLY A 218 11.06 -4.07 -11.04
N PRO A 219 11.19 -4.31 -12.35
CA PRO A 219 10.07 -4.72 -13.18
C PRO A 219 9.59 -6.11 -12.79
N TYR A 220 8.29 -6.38 -12.97
CA TYR A 220 7.71 -7.67 -12.70
C TYR A 220 6.61 -8.03 -13.69
N ILE A 221 6.35 -9.33 -13.78
CA ILE A 221 5.22 -9.92 -14.45
C ILE A 221 4.53 -10.87 -13.49
N GLY A 222 3.26 -11.19 -13.72
CA GLY A 222 2.57 -12.11 -12.84
C GLY A 222 1.15 -12.41 -13.26
N VAL A 223 0.43 -13.02 -12.34
CA VAL A 223 -1.00 -13.30 -12.44
C VAL A 223 -1.69 -12.82 -11.18
N ALA A 224 -2.88 -12.23 -11.33
CA ALA A 224 -3.74 -11.83 -10.25
C ALA A 224 -5.12 -12.47 -10.42
N TYR A 225 -5.73 -12.87 -9.32
CA TYR A 225 -7.11 -13.32 -9.26
C TYR A 225 -7.89 -12.32 -8.39
N GLU A 226 -8.94 -11.77 -8.99
CA GLU A 226 -9.90 -10.89 -8.32
C GLU A 226 -11.21 -11.67 -8.19
N GLY A 227 -11.72 -11.80 -6.97
CA GLY A 227 -12.99 -12.51 -6.72
C GLY A 227 -13.91 -11.69 -5.82
N LYS A 228 -15.16 -11.55 -6.24
CA LYS A 228 -16.23 -10.90 -5.46
C LYS A 228 -17.14 -11.97 -4.88
N PHE A 229 -17.46 -11.83 -3.58
CA PHE A 229 -18.12 -12.88 -2.82
C PHE A 229 -19.45 -12.41 -2.21
N GLY A 230 -20.24 -13.34 -1.74
CA GLY A 230 -21.45 -13.11 -0.98
C GLY A 230 -22.45 -12.18 -1.66
N GLN A 231 -22.89 -11.15 -0.92
CA GLN A 231 -23.82 -10.15 -1.43
C GLN A 231 -23.19 -9.26 -2.51
N THR A 232 -21.90 -8.98 -2.44
CA THR A 232 -21.15 -8.25 -3.48
C THR A 232 -21.27 -8.96 -4.83
N ALA A 233 -21.01 -10.27 -4.87
CA ALA A 233 -21.16 -11.06 -6.08
C ALA A 233 -22.59 -11.00 -6.63
N SER A 234 -23.59 -11.00 -5.77
CA SER A 234 -25.00 -10.89 -6.17
C SER A 234 -25.33 -9.54 -6.79
N LEU A 235 -24.78 -8.44 -6.23
CA LEU A 235 -24.97 -7.09 -6.76
C LEU A 235 -24.27 -6.93 -8.13
N VAL A 236 -23.05 -7.42 -8.25
CA VAL A 236 -22.25 -7.36 -9.48
C VAL A 236 -22.91 -8.15 -10.62
N ARG A 237 -23.42 -9.35 -10.34
CA ARG A 237 -24.18 -10.13 -11.33
C ARG A 237 -25.45 -9.43 -11.82
N ARG A 238 -26.13 -8.67 -10.97
CA ARG A 238 -27.35 -7.93 -11.36
C ARG A 238 -27.08 -6.84 -12.40
N VAL A 239 -25.87 -6.29 -12.41
CA VAL A 239 -25.46 -5.29 -13.42
C VAL A 239 -24.74 -5.92 -14.62
N GLY A 240 -24.68 -7.26 -14.68
CA GLY A 240 -24.09 -7.99 -15.80
C GLY A 240 -22.57 -8.06 -15.81
N GLU A 241 -21.92 -7.70 -14.68
CA GLU A 241 -20.47 -7.80 -14.57
C GLU A 241 -20.02 -9.17 -14.03
N SER A 242 -18.78 -9.55 -14.35
CA SER A 242 -18.16 -10.79 -13.85
C SER A 242 -17.85 -10.67 -12.37
N THR A 243 -18.06 -11.74 -11.63
CA THR A 243 -17.75 -11.84 -10.21
C THR A 243 -16.34 -12.32 -9.91
N SER A 244 -15.62 -12.80 -10.91
CA SER A 244 -14.22 -13.20 -10.77
C SER A 244 -13.48 -13.04 -12.09
N ALA A 245 -12.21 -12.74 -11.99
CA ALA A 245 -11.32 -12.64 -13.14
C ALA A 245 -9.91 -13.09 -12.75
N VAL A 246 -9.27 -13.80 -13.67
CA VAL A 246 -7.82 -14.02 -13.65
C VAL A 246 -7.21 -13.07 -14.66
N ARG A 247 -6.20 -12.31 -14.24
CA ARG A 247 -5.56 -11.29 -15.07
C ARG A 247 -4.06 -11.50 -15.11
N PHE A 248 -3.48 -11.27 -16.27
CA PHE A 248 -2.04 -11.09 -16.38
C PHE A 248 -1.68 -9.69 -15.90
N VAL A 249 -0.62 -9.60 -15.11
CA VAL A 249 -0.12 -8.34 -14.60
C VAL A 249 1.32 -8.11 -15.05
N PHE A 250 1.63 -6.85 -15.33
CA PHE A 250 2.98 -6.40 -15.65
C PHE A 250 3.16 -4.99 -15.09
N GLY A 251 4.26 -4.77 -14.43
CA GLY A 251 4.45 -3.51 -13.73
C GLY A 251 5.86 -3.29 -13.24
N ILE A 252 5.99 -2.26 -12.44
CA ILE A 252 7.24 -1.89 -11.78
C ILE A 252 7.01 -1.67 -10.30
N ARG A 253 8.04 -1.99 -9.51
CA ARG A 253 8.18 -1.62 -8.11
C ARG A 253 9.42 -0.75 -7.97
N THR A 254 9.28 0.33 -7.20
CA THR A 254 10.42 1.23 -6.92
C THR A 254 10.30 1.81 -5.53
N TRP A 255 11.44 2.12 -4.90
CA TRP A 255 11.49 2.76 -3.59
C TRP A 255 12.66 3.74 -3.48
N PHE A 256 12.60 4.68 -2.56
CA PHE A 256 13.60 5.72 -2.32
C PHE A 256 13.64 6.16 -0.86
#